data_f8b5609f666fe17b3f2ee5e8386b325c
#
_entry.id   f8b5609f666fe17b3f2ee5e8386b325c
#
_cell.length_a   1.000
_cell.length_b   1.000
_cell.length_c   1.000
_cell.angle_alpha   90.00
_cell.angle_beta   90.00
_cell.angle_gamma   90.00
#
_symmetry.space_group_name_H-M   'P 1'
#
loop_
_entity.id
_entity.type
_entity.pdbx_description
1 polymer ?
#
loop_
_entity_poly.entity_id
_entity_poly.type
_entity_poly.pdbx_seq_one_letter_code
_entity_poly.pdbx_strand_id
1 'polypeptide(L)'
;MERGILLEKSLQMILELKEEIINSTVIDCGPRLDLVEQCIYISFEHGIGVNTLLTLDMPIQAMILFRSQFESAVRAYWLLFCASNHQISKLSFGYTFDEQFVKDTFPTLSEMLDMLQKLDLPAKPVINMFAEFKKYHLNQLNSFVHTGKHSFTREKIGFDENLVMTLMRQSNNLITASSQLMLAHIVPDKQKFIHLLIEKYRDCFFIQEDLDPKVKARVDNYFS
;
A
#
# COMPACT_ATOMS: atom_id res chain seq x y z
N MET A 1 1.54 12.32 20.19
CA MET A 1 1.21 10.91 20.57
C MET A 1 2.50 10.13 20.58
N GLU A 2 2.74 9.33 21.59
CA GLU A 2 3.96 8.52 21.66
C GLU A 2 3.97 7.45 20.58
N ARG A 3 5.16 7.16 20.02
CA ARG A 3 5.37 6.16 18.96
C ARG A 3 4.72 4.80 19.27
N GLY A 4 4.93 4.29 20.51
CA GLY A 4 4.38 3.00 20.92
C GLY A 4 2.86 2.94 20.85
N ILE A 5 2.17 3.98 21.32
CA ILE A 5 0.70 4.07 21.29
C ILE A 5 0.20 4.09 19.84
N LEU A 6 0.90 4.79 18.95
CA LEU A 6 0.50 4.88 17.55
C LEU A 6 0.67 3.54 16.83
N LEU A 7 1.77 2.81 17.10
CA LEU A 7 2.02 1.49 16.52
C LEU A 7 0.98 0.46 16.99
N GLU A 8 0.63 0.48 18.29
CA GLU A 8 -0.42 -0.38 18.85
C GLU A 8 -1.79 -0.10 18.24
N LYS A 9 -2.20 1.17 18.18
CA LYS A 9 -3.45 1.58 17.51
C LYS A 9 -3.49 1.16 16.04
N SER A 10 -2.37 1.30 15.33
CA SER A 10 -2.25 0.87 13.94
C SER A 10 -2.44 -0.61 13.79
N LEU A 11 -1.84 -1.42 14.64
CA LEU A 11 -2.02 -2.87 14.60
C LEU A 11 -3.48 -3.25 14.87
N GLN A 12 -4.13 -2.61 15.86
CA GLN A 12 -5.56 -2.83 16.14
C GLN A 12 -6.43 -2.49 14.92
N MET A 13 -6.17 -1.35 14.27
CA MET A 13 -6.86 -0.95 13.04
C MET A 13 -6.69 -1.98 11.91
N ILE A 14 -5.46 -2.47 11.70
CA ILE A 14 -5.17 -3.46 10.67
C ILE A 14 -5.92 -4.78 10.95
N LEU A 15 -5.93 -5.23 12.20
CA LEU A 15 -6.61 -6.45 12.59
C LEU A 15 -8.14 -6.34 12.45
N GLU A 16 -8.73 -5.21 12.85
CA GLU A 16 -10.17 -4.93 12.69
C GLU A 16 -10.57 -4.93 11.21
N LEU A 17 -9.78 -4.26 10.37
CA LEU A 17 -10.01 -4.24 8.92
C LEU A 17 -9.87 -5.63 8.29
N LYS A 18 -8.86 -6.40 8.71
CA LYS A 18 -8.65 -7.78 8.24
C LYS A 18 -9.82 -8.69 8.64
N GLU A 19 -10.29 -8.59 9.88
CA GLU A 19 -11.43 -9.37 10.38
C GLU A 19 -12.70 -9.05 9.58
N GLU A 20 -12.96 -7.79 9.28
CA GLU A 20 -14.11 -7.38 8.48
C GLU A 20 -14.06 -7.97 7.06
N ILE A 21 -12.87 -8.00 6.44
CA ILE A 21 -12.68 -8.62 5.12
C ILE A 21 -12.92 -10.13 5.17
N ILE A 22 -12.33 -10.83 6.15
CA ILE A 22 -12.47 -12.30 6.29
C ILE A 22 -13.92 -12.71 6.56
N ASN A 23 -14.64 -11.93 7.37
CA ASN A 23 -16.05 -12.20 7.72
C ASN A 23 -17.03 -11.78 6.61
N SER A 24 -16.56 -11.11 5.58
CA SER A 24 -17.38 -10.75 4.44
C SER A 24 -17.59 -11.95 3.54
N THR A 25 -18.84 -12.19 3.12
CA THR A 25 -19.15 -13.24 2.16
C THR A 25 -18.59 -12.85 0.80
N VAL A 26 -17.49 -13.47 0.41
CA VAL A 26 -16.90 -13.29 -0.91
C VAL A 26 -17.78 -14.06 -1.90
N ILE A 27 -18.37 -13.34 -2.85
CA ILE A 27 -19.03 -13.97 -4.00
C ILE A 27 -17.91 -14.42 -4.94
N ASP A 28 -17.98 -15.64 -5.46
CA ASP A 28 -17.07 -16.10 -6.52
C ASP A 28 -17.19 -15.13 -7.73
N CYS A 29 -16.18 -14.29 -7.87
CA CYS A 29 -16.14 -13.24 -8.87
C CYS A 29 -15.16 -13.54 -10.02
N GLY A 30 -14.60 -14.76 -10.03
CA GLY A 30 -13.73 -15.27 -11.07
C GLY A 30 -12.28 -14.78 -10.98
N PRO A 31 -11.41 -15.27 -11.87
CA PRO A 31 -9.95 -15.23 -11.72
C PRO A 31 -9.35 -13.81 -11.60
N ARG A 32 -10.02 -12.78 -12.12
CA ARG A 32 -9.56 -11.40 -11.99
C ARG A 32 -9.63 -10.92 -10.54
N LEU A 33 -10.75 -11.15 -9.89
CA LEU A 33 -10.93 -10.73 -8.49
C LEU A 33 -10.14 -11.59 -7.52
N ASP A 34 -9.92 -12.88 -7.85
CA ASP A 34 -9.02 -13.73 -7.08
C ASP A 34 -7.59 -13.17 -7.05
N LEU A 35 -7.08 -12.70 -8.18
CA LEU A 35 -5.75 -12.07 -8.25
C LEU A 35 -5.70 -10.73 -7.52
N VAL A 36 -6.78 -9.94 -7.60
CA VAL A 36 -6.91 -8.68 -6.85
C VAL A 36 -6.89 -8.97 -5.35
N GLU A 37 -7.66 -9.94 -4.90
CA GLU A 37 -7.70 -10.38 -3.50
C GLU A 37 -6.31 -10.83 -3.00
N GLN A 38 -5.58 -11.63 -3.78
CA GLN A 38 -4.21 -12.04 -3.45
C GLN A 38 -3.30 -10.82 -3.28
N CYS A 39 -3.35 -9.83 -4.17
CA CYS A 39 -2.58 -8.60 -4.02
C CYS A 39 -2.93 -7.82 -2.75
N ILE A 40 -4.21 -7.82 -2.36
CA ILE A 40 -4.67 -7.17 -1.12
C ILE A 40 -4.12 -7.90 0.10
N TYR A 41 -4.18 -9.23 0.14
CA TYR A 41 -3.59 -10.01 1.24
C TYR A 41 -2.07 -9.81 1.34
N ILE A 42 -1.35 -9.77 0.22
CA ILE A 42 0.09 -9.44 0.18
C ILE A 42 0.32 -8.03 0.75
N SER A 43 -0.52 -7.05 0.40
CA SER A 43 -0.42 -5.70 0.97
C SER A 43 -0.66 -5.69 2.49
N PHE A 44 -1.57 -6.54 3.01
CA PHE A 44 -1.76 -6.72 4.46
C PHE A 44 -0.53 -7.32 5.13
N GLU A 45 0.04 -8.39 4.57
CA GLU A 45 1.24 -9.01 5.13
C GLU A 45 2.41 -8.02 5.21
N HIS A 46 2.63 -7.25 4.15
CA HIS A 46 3.64 -6.20 4.15
C HIS A 46 3.34 -5.11 5.18
N GLY A 47 2.10 -4.67 5.32
CA GLY A 47 1.72 -3.65 6.28
C GLY A 47 1.88 -4.10 7.74
N ILE A 48 1.50 -5.35 8.06
CA ILE A 48 1.76 -5.96 9.37
C ILE A 48 3.27 -6.05 9.60
N GLY A 49 4.04 -6.47 8.58
CA GLY A 49 5.49 -6.53 8.63
C GLY A 49 6.12 -5.16 8.87
N VAL A 50 5.66 -4.10 8.21
CA VAL A 50 6.11 -2.71 8.43
C VAL A 50 5.86 -2.32 9.89
N ASN A 51 4.65 -2.53 10.42
CA ASN A 51 4.32 -2.22 11.81
C ASN A 51 5.22 -2.98 12.80
N THR A 52 5.38 -4.28 12.58
CA THR A 52 6.22 -5.15 13.43
C THR A 52 7.68 -4.70 13.42
N LEU A 53 8.25 -4.42 12.24
CA LEU A 53 9.64 -3.99 12.11
C LEU A 53 9.87 -2.61 12.74
N LEU A 54 8.92 -1.70 12.65
CA LEU A 54 8.98 -0.41 13.35
C LEU A 54 8.89 -0.58 14.88
N THR A 55 8.12 -1.54 15.36
CA THR A 55 8.05 -1.89 16.78
C THR A 55 9.37 -2.46 17.29
N LEU A 56 10.07 -3.23 16.47
CA LEU A 56 11.39 -3.81 16.76
C LEU A 56 12.56 -2.85 16.48
N ASP A 57 12.29 -1.59 16.16
CA ASP A 57 13.28 -0.57 15.81
C ASP A 57 14.15 -0.94 14.60
N MET A 58 13.54 -1.54 13.58
CA MET A 58 14.17 -1.96 12.32
C MET A 58 13.63 -1.16 11.12
N PRO A 59 13.80 0.17 11.07
CA PRO A 59 13.14 1.02 10.08
C PRO A 59 13.67 0.84 8.65
N ILE A 60 14.92 0.44 8.45
CA ILE A 60 15.45 0.15 7.10
C ILE A 60 14.67 -1.00 6.46
N GLN A 61 14.47 -2.09 7.19
CA GLN A 61 13.70 -3.24 6.73
C GLN A 61 12.23 -2.90 6.52
N ALA A 62 11.67 -2.05 7.38
CA ALA A 62 10.32 -1.53 7.21
C ALA A 62 10.16 -0.74 5.90
N MET A 63 11.15 0.09 5.52
CA MET A 63 11.16 0.81 4.24
C MET A 63 11.17 -0.12 3.02
N ILE A 64 11.88 -1.24 3.10
CA ILE A 64 11.92 -2.25 2.03
C ILE A 64 10.53 -2.89 1.86
N LEU A 65 9.89 -3.32 2.94
CA LEU A 65 8.54 -3.88 2.89
C LEU A 65 7.50 -2.85 2.44
N PHE A 66 7.62 -1.61 2.88
CA PHE A 66 6.74 -0.53 2.48
C PHE A 66 6.79 -0.28 0.96
N ARG A 67 7.98 -0.39 0.34
CA ARG A 67 8.14 -0.35 -1.12
C ARG A 67 7.33 -1.47 -1.80
N SER A 68 7.43 -2.69 -1.27
CA SER A 68 6.71 -3.85 -1.81
C SER A 68 5.20 -3.77 -1.57
N GLN A 69 4.79 -3.24 -0.43
CA GLN A 69 3.39 -2.95 -0.12
C GLN A 69 2.76 -1.98 -1.13
N PHE A 70 3.47 -0.90 -1.44
CA PHE A 70 3.03 0.07 -2.44
C PHE A 70 2.82 -0.58 -3.81
N GLU A 71 3.77 -1.42 -4.24
CA GLU A 71 3.66 -2.15 -5.50
C GLU A 71 2.45 -3.09 -5.53
N SER A 72 2.21 -3.82 -4.44
CA SER A 72 1.05 -4.71 -4.31
C SER A 72 -0.26 -3.95 -4.40
N ALA A 73 -0.35 -2.78 -3.75
CA ALA A 73 -1.54 -1.93 -3.83
C ALA A 73 -1.80 -1.42 -5.25
N VAL A 74 -0.79 -0.88 -5.93
CA VAL A 74 -0.91 -0.41 -7.33
C VAL A 74 -1.29 -1.57 -8.26
N ARG A 75 -0.70 -2.75 -8.06
CA ARG A 75 -0.98 -3.95 -8.85
C ARG A 75 -2.42 -4.41 -8.71
N ALA A 76 -3.00 -4.36 -7.52
CA ALA A 76 -4.41 -4.67 -7.31
C ALA A 76 -5.34 -3.77 -8.15
N TYR A 77 -5.09 -2.46 -8.16
CA TYR A 77 -5.84 -1.51 -8.99
C TYR A 77 -5.63 -1.76 -10.48
N TRP A 78 -4.40 -2.01 -10.91
CA TRP A 78 -4.10 -2.30 -12.31
C TRP A 78 -4.76 -3.59 -12.78
N LEU A 79 -4.74 -4.66 -11.99
CA LEU A 79 -5.42 -5.92 -12.31
C LEU A 79 -6.91 -5.72 -12.49
N LEU A 80 -7.54 -4.92 -11.64
CA LEU A 80 -8.98 -4.68 -11.70
C LEU A 80 -9.36 -3.87 -12.93
N PHE A 81 -8.66 -2.76 -13.18
CA PHE A 81 -9.12 -1.75 -14.13
C PHE A 81 -8.42 -1.75 -15.49
N CYS A 82 -7.20 -2.29 -15.58
CA CYS A 82 -6.36 -2.16 -16.77
C CYS A 82 -5.96 -3.49 -17.41
N ALA A 83 -5.76 -4.54 -16.61
CA ALA A 83 -5.25 -5.81 -17.12
C ALA A 83 -6.22 -6.44 -18.12
N SER A 84 -5.71 -6.89 -19.27
CA SER A 84 -6.50 -7.63 -20.26
C SER A 84 -6.86 -9.03 -19.75
N ASN A 85 -7.92 -9.63 -20.30
CA ASN A 85 -8.29 -11.01 -19.96
C ASN A 85 -7.17 -12.02 -20.28
N HIS A 86 -6.35 -11.75 -21.30
CA HIS A 86 -5.19 -12.56 -21.63
C HIS A 86 -4.12 -12.50 -20.52
N GLN A 87 -3.85 -11.31 -19.97
CA GLN A 87 -2.93 -11.15 -18.84
C GLN A 87 -3.48 -11.86 -17.58
N ILE A 88 -4.76 -11.68 -17.30
CA ILE A 88 -5.42 -12.38 -16.18
C ILE A 88 -5.29 -13.90 -16.34
N SER A 89 -5.64 -14.42 -17.53
CA SER A 89 -5.52 -15.86 -17.82
C SER A 89 -4.11 -16.39 -17.58
N LYS A 90 -3.08 -15.68 -18.06
CA LYS A 90 -1.68 -16.07 -17.84
C LYS A 90 -1.28 -16.09 -16.36
N LEU A 91 -1.83 -15.21 -15.56
CA LEU A 91 -1.52 -15.10 -14.13
C LEU A 91 -2.29 -16.13 -13.30
N SER A 92 -3.50 -16.50 -13.75
CA SER A 92 -4.38 -17.47 -13.07
C SER A 92 -4.00 -18.93 -13.40
N PHE A 93 -3.28 -19.16 -14.51
CA PHE A 93 -2.88 -20.50 -14.91
C PHE A 93 -1.71 -21.01 -14.06
N GLY A 94 -2.09 -21.87 -13.12
CA GLY A 94 -1.34 -23.03 -12.71
C GLY A 94 -0.08 -22.78 -11.89
N TYR A 95 -0.23 -22.85 -10.61
CA TYR A 95 0.85 -23.32 -9.72
C TYR A 95 1.08 -24.83 -9.95
N THR A 96 1.45 -25.25 -11.15
CA THR A 96 2.05 -26.56 -11.33
C THR A 96 3.54 -26.39 -11.14
N PHE A 97 4.12 -27.13 -10.21
CA PHE A 97 5.55 -27.12 -9.87
C PHE A 97 6.46 -27.39 -11.07
N ASP A 98 5.92 -27.76 -12.22
CA ASP A 98 6.62 -28.12 -13.44
C ASP A 98 6.72 -27.01 -14.50
N GLU A 99 6.09 -25.84 -14.29
CA GLU A 99 6.23 -24.77 -15.26
C GLU A 99 7.48 -23.94 -14.97
N GLN A 100 8.51 -24.22 -15.75
CA GLN A 100 9.66 -23.39 -15.95
C GLN A 100 9.25 -21.93 -16.11
N PHE A 101 9.66 -21.09 -15.16
CA PHE A 101 9.76 -19.64 -15.21
C PHE A 101 8.88 -18.97 -16.28
N VAL A 102 7.60 -18.81 -16.01
CA VAL A 102 6.79 -17.87 -16.77
C VAL A 102 7.39 -16.49 -16.53
N LYS A 103 8.05 -15.95 -17.57
CA LYS A 103 8.62 -14.62 -17.52
C LYS A 103 7.55 -13.66 -17.03
N ASP A 104 7.81 -12.97 -15.95
CA ASP A 104 6.87 -11.99 -15.37
C ASP A 104 6.46 -11.00 -16.46
N THR A 105 5.21 -11.10 -16.92
CA THR A 105 4.66 -10.28 -18.02
C THR A 105 3.94 -9.05 -17.50
N PHE A 106 4.13 -8.71 -16.23
CA PHE A 106 3.57 -7.50 -15.68
C PHE A 106 4.22 -6.25 -16.29
N PRO A 107 3.44 -5.20 -16.55
CA PRO A 107 4.00 -3.88 -16.78
C PRO A 107 4.82 -3.44 -15.57
N THR A 108 5.79 -2.57 -15.80
CA THR A 108 6.49 -1.91 -14.70
C THR A 108 5.51 -1.11 -13.84
N LEU A 109 5.88 -0.85 -12.61
CA LEU A 109 5.08 0.00 -11.71
C LEU A 109 4.73 1.36 -12.34
N SER A 110 5.66 1.94 -13.09
CA SER A 110 5.43 3.20 -13.80
C SER A 110 4.38 3.07 -14.89
N GLU A 111 4.45 2.02 -15.70
CA GLU A 111 3.47 1.76 -16.76
C GLU A 111 2.09 1.46 -16.18
N MET A 112 1.99 0.71 -15.08
CA MET A 112 0.71 0.47 -14.38
C MET A 112 0.06 1.78 -13.95
N LEU A 113 0.82 2.67 -13.32
CA LEU A 113 0.33 3.97 -12.88
C LEU A 113 -0.07 4.86 -14.06
N ASP A 114 0.71 4.90 -15.12
CA ASP A 114 0.41 5.67 -16.33
C ASP A 114 -0.87 5.18 -17.02
N MET A 115 -1.13 3.86 -16.98
CA MET A 115 -2.39 3.28 -17.47
C MET A 115 -3.57 3.70 -16.59
N LEU A 116 -3.44 3.56 -15.27
CA LEU A 116 -4.48 3.92 -14.30
C LEU A 116 -4.82 5.42 -14.36
N GLN A 117 -3.84 6.29 -14.51
CA GLN A 117 -4.05 7.74 -14.58
C GLN A 117 -4.87 8.19 -15.80
N LYS A 118 -4.86 7.42 -16.89
CA LYS A 118 -5.63 7.71 -18.10
C LYS A 118 -7.13 7.40 -17.97
N LEU A 119 -7.50 6.61 -16.97
CA LEU A 119 -8.89 6.23 -16.76
C LEU A 119 -9.63 7.28 -15.92
N ASP A 120 -10.87 7.50 -16.28
CA ASP A 120 -11.82 8.29 -15.47
C ASP A 120 -12.62 7.33 -14.57
N LEU A 121 -12.18 7.15 -13.34
CA LEU A 121 -12.71 6.18 -12.39
C LEU A 121 -13.11 6.87 -11.09
N PRO A 122 -14.12 6.35 -10.37
CA PRO A 122 -14.43 6.77 -9.00
C PRO A 122 -13.22 6.65 -8.05
N ALA A 123 -12.30 5.74 -8.33
CA ALA A 123 -11.05 5.55 -7.61
C ALA A 123 -9.95 6.60 -7.91
N LYS A 124 -10.25 7.64 -8.70
CA LYS A 124 -9.28 8.68 -9.09
C LYS A 124 -8.51 9.32 -7.94
N PRO A 125 -9.14 9.62 -6.78
CA PRO A 125 -8.41 10.15 -5.63
C PRO A 125 -7.29 9.22 -5.14
N VAL A 126 -7.54 7.91 -5.09
CA VAL A 126 -6.54 6.91 -4.70
C VAL A 126 -5.43 6.79 -5.75
N ILE A 127 -5.78 6.81 -7.03
CA ILE A 127 -4.81 6.77 -8.14
C ILE A 127 -3.90 8.01 -8.09
N ASN A 128 -4.45 9.19 -7.79
CA ASN A 128 -3.66 10.40 -7.62
C ASN A 128 -2.71 10.30 -6.40
N MET A 129 -3.19 9.74 -5.28
CA MET A 129 -2.35 9.45 -4.11
C MET A 129 -1.18 8.52 -4.49
N PHE A 130 -1.40 7.48 -5.28
CA PHE A 130 -0.32 6.61 -5.77
C PHE A 130 0.68 7.35 -6.67
N ALA A 131 0.21 8.24 -7.53
CA ALA A 131 1.07 9.02 -8.41
C ALA A 131 1.96 10.01 -7.63
N GLU A 132 1.40 10.68 -6.63
CA GLU A 132 2.15 11.54 -5.72
C GLU A 132 3.16 10.73 -4.90
N PHE A 133 2.76 9.57 -4.38
CA PHE A 133 3.65 8.67 -3.68
C PHE A 133 4.84 8.26 -4.56
N LYS A 134 4.60 7.85 -5.81
CA LYS A 134 5.65 7.55 -6.77
C LYS A 134 6.62 8.72 -6.94
N LYS A 135 6.06 9.92 -7.15
CA LYS A 135 6.86 11.14 -7.39
C LYS A 135 7.81 11.45 -6.24
N TYR A 136 7.33 11.33 -5.00
CA TYR A 136 8.08 11.83 -3.84
C TYR A 136 8.88 10.74 -3.11
N HIS A 137 8.48 9.47 -3.17
CA HIS A 137 9.05 8.43 -2.32
C HIS A 137 9.76 7.29 -3.05
N LEU A 138 9.36 6.96 -4.27
CA LEU A 138 9.78 5.73 -4.92
C LEU A 138 11.31 5.63 -5.11
N ASN A 139 11.95 6.71 -5.52
CA ASN A 139 13.42 6.71 -5.73
C ASN A 139 14.18 6.47 -4.41
N GLN A 140 13.69 7.04 -3.32
CA GLN A 140 14.29 6.85 -1.99
C GLN A 140 14.08 5.40 -1.52
N LEU A 141 12.88 4.86 -1.67
CA LEU A 141 12.57 3.49 -1.31
C LEU A 141 13.37 2.46 -2.13
N ASN A 142 13.56 2.69 -3.42
CA ASN A 142 14.45 1.87 -4.24
C ASN A 142 15.90 1.89 -3.72
N SER A 143 16.36 3.03 -3.22
CA SER A 143 17.68 3.12 -2.60
C SER A 143 17.82 2.24 -1.34
N PHE A 144 16.74 2.03 -0.57
CA PHE A 144 16.77 1.08 0.55
C PHE A 144 16.83 -0.37 0.06
N VAL A 145 16.06 -0.72 -0.96
CA VAL A 145 16.05 -2.08 -1.54
C VAL A 145 17.42 -2.47 -2.09
N HIS A 146 18.12 -1.53 -2.74
CA HIS A 146 19.41 -1.78 -3.41
C HIS A 146 20.63 -1.33 -2.61
N THR A 147 20.48 -1.11 -1.32
CA THR A 147 21.57 -0.64 -0.43
C THR A 147 22.27 0.63 -0.97
N GLY A 148 21.47 1.57 -1.47
CA GLY A 148 21.99 2.81 -2.05
C GLY A 148 22.26 3.90 -1.01
N LYS A 149 22.50 5.13 -1.49
CA LYS A 149 22.91 6.29 -0.67
C LYS A 149 21.99 6.54 0.54
N HIS A 150 20.67 6.41 0.38
CA HIS A 150 19.72 6.66 1.48
C HIS A 150 19.87 5.63 2.61
N SER A 151 20.14 4.35 2.29
CA SER A 151 20.40 3.33 3.30
C SER A 151 21.63 3.68 4.13
N PHE A 152 22.76 4.01 3.49
CA PHE A 152 23.98 4.41 4.20
C PHE A 152 23.79 5.67 5.03
N THR A 153 23.08 6.65 4.48
CA THR A 153 22.82 7.89 5.23
C THR A 153 22.01 7.60 6.48
N ARG A 154 20.94 6.81 6.37
CA ARG A 154 20.05 6.48 7.49
C ARG A 154 20.70 5.55 8.50
N GLU A 155 21.53 4.62 8.07
CA GLU A 155 22.33 3.79 8.97
C GLU A 155 23.24 4.67 9.87
N LYS A 156 23.81 5.71 9.30
CA LYS A 156 24.73 6.61 10.03
C LYS A 156 24.03 7.59 10.95
N ILE A 157 22.91 8.22 10.50
CA ILE A 157 22.23 9.30 11.22
C ILE A 157 20.96 8.87 11.96
N GLY A 158 20.47 7.64 11.69
CA GLY A 158 19.23 7.11 12.25
C GLY A 158 17.97 7.66 11.58
N PHE A 159 16.84 7.32 12.17
CA PHE A 159 15.51 7.77 11.79
C PHE A 159 14.91 8.60 12.93
N ASP A 160 14.40 9.79 12.60
CA ASP A 160 13.64 10.56 13.56
C ASP A 160 12.22 9.97 13.75
N GLU A 161 11.62 10.24 14.91
CA GLU A 161 10.29 9.70 15.25
C GLU A 161 9.20 10.13 14.26
N ASN A 162 9.25 11.35 13.74
CA ASN A 162 8.25 11.85 12.79
C ASN A 162 8.30 11.06 11.49
N LEU A 163 9.50 10.72 11.01
CA LEU A 163 9.66 9.90 9.81
C LEU A 163 9.11 8.48 10.04
N VAL A 164 9.38 7.86 11.20
CA VAL A 164 8.85 6.55 11.56
C VAL A 164 7.32 6.56 11.63
N MET A 165 6.75 7.56 12.30
CA MET A 165 5.30 7.71 12.40
C MET A 165 4.65 7.99 11.03
N THR A 166 5.30 8.78 10.18
CA THR A 166 4.82 9.05 8.82
C THR A 166 4.81 7.79 7.97
N LEU A 167 5.88 7.00 8.02
CA LEU A 167 5.98 5.72 7.32
C LEU A 167 4.82 4.80 7.70
N MET A 168 4.57 4.65 9.00
CA MET A 168 3.49 3.81 9.50
C MET A 168 2.12 4.31 9.04
N ARG A 169 1.84 5.63 9.14
CA ARG A 169 0.58 6.22 8.66
C ARG A 169 0.37 6.03 7.15
N GLN A 170 1.41 6.19 6.35
CA GLN A 170 1.34 5.94 4.91
C GLN A 170 1.14 4.47 4.59
N SER A 171 1.74 3.55 5.35
CA SER A 171 1.48 2.12 5.23
C SER A 171 0.00 1.79 5.51
N ASN A 172 -0.60 2.40 6.53
CA ASN A 172 -2.02 2.27 6.83
C ASN A 172 -2.91 2.82 5.69
N ASN A 173 -2.53 3.94 5.08
CA ASN A 173 -3.23 4.47 3.91
C ASN A 173 -3.25 3.46 2.75
N LEU A 174 -2.13 2.77 2.50
CA LEU A 174 -2.04 1.75 1.44
C LEU A 174 -2.93 0.53 1.74
N ILE A 175 -2.92 0.02 2.97
CA ILE A 175 -3.79 -1.09 3.39
C ILE A 175 -5.25 -0.71 3.18
N THR A 176 -5.64 0.46 3.67
CA THR A 176 -7.03 0.93 3.61
C THR A 176 -7.49 1.15 2.17
N ALA A 177 -6.63 1.75 1.32
CA ALA A 177 -6.92 1.92 -0.09
C ALA A 177 -7.10 0.57 -0.82
N SER A 178 -6.24 -0.42 -0.54
CA SER A 178 -6.36 -1.77 -1.08
C SER A 178 -7.65 -2.45 -0.62
N SER A 179 -7.97 -2.33 0.66
CA SER A 179 -9.18 -2.92 1.24
C SER A 179 -10.47 -2.30 0.73
N GLN A 180 -10.46 -0.98 0.50
CA GLN A 180 -11.60 -0.27 -0.11
C GLN A 180 -11.93 -0.83 -1.50
N LEU A 181 -10.91 -1.20 -2.27
CA LEU A 181 -11.10 -1.83 -3.57
C LEU A 181 -11.92 -3.12 -3.45
N MET A 182 -11.54 -3.98 -2.50
CA MET A 182 -12.24 -5.24 -2.22
C MET A 182 -13.68 -5.01 -1.74
N LEU A 183 -13.86 -4.17 -0.72
CA LEU A 183 -15.16 -3.89 -0.13
C LEU A 183 -16.11 -3.19 -1.13
N ALA A 184 -15.59 -2.35 -2.01
CA ALA A 184 -16.41 -1.67 -3.02
C ALA A 184 -16.93 -2.61 -4.13
N HIS A 185 -16.18 -3.65 -4.48
CA HIS A 185 -16.52 -4.51 -5.61
C HIS A 185 -17.09 -5.88 -5.21
N ILE A 186 -16.77 -6.34 -4.02
CA ILE A 186 -17.15 -7.68 -3.55
C ILE A 186 -18.25 -7.61 -2.49
N VAL A 187 -18.27 -6.54 -1.67
CA VAL A 187 -19.22 -6.37 -0.57
C VAL A 187 -19.74 -4.94 -0.50
N PRO A 188 -20.62 -4.51 -1.43
CA PRO A 188 -21.07 -3.11 -1.55
C PRO A 188 -21.65 -2.52 -0.25
N ASP A 189 -22.31 -3.33 0.58
CA ASP A 189 -22.91 -2.91 1.84
C ASP A 189 -21.88 -2.47 2.88
N LYS A 190 -20.61 -2.81 2.68
CA LYS A 190 -19.49 -2.52 3.59
C LYS A 190 -18.70 -1.26 3.23
N GLN A 191 -19.07 -0.53 2.18
CA GLN A 191 -18.37 0.71 1.81
C GLN A 191 -18.30 1.73 2.95
N LYS A 192 -19.33 1.83 3.76
CA LYS A 192 -19.38 2.74 4.93
C LYS A 192 -18.40 2.35 6.03
N PHE A 193 -18.01 1.08 6.10
CA PHE A 193 -17.08 0.59 7.11
C PHE A 193 -15.72 1.31 7.06
N ILE A 194 -15.18 1.53 5.86
CA ILE A 194 -13.90 2.24 5.68
C ILE A 194 -13.95 3.66 6.24
N HIS A 195 -15.04 4.40 6.02
CA HIS A 195 -15.19 5.75 6.56
C HIS A 195 -15.22 5.74 8.09
N LEU A 196 -15.99 4.84 8.68
CA LEU A 196 -16.05 4.69 10.13
C LEU A 196 -14.71 4.26 10.73
N LEU A 197 -13.97 3.38 10.04
CA LEU A 197 -12.64 2.97 10.46
C LEU A 197 -11.65 4.16 10.45
N ILE A 198 -11.67 4.97 9.38
CA ILE A 198 -10.81 6.15 9.28
C ILE A 198 -11.15 7.17 10.38
N GLU A 199 -12.43 7.41 10.67
CA GLU A 199 -12.85 8.29 11.76
C GLU A 199 -12.36 7.77 13.12
N LYS A 200 -12.55 6.47 13.40
CA LYS A 200 -12.16 5.83 14.66
C LYS A 200 -10.64 5.87 14.90
N TYR A 201 -9.86 5.68 13.83
CA TYR A 201 -8.40 5.59 13.87
C TYR A 201 -7.71 6.76 13.18
N ARG A 202 -8.31 7.97 13.18
CA ARG A 202 -7.83 9.14 12.44
C ARG A 202 -6.33 9.40 12.63
N ASP A 203 -5.81 9.27 13.84
CA ASP A 203 -4.40 9.49 14.16
C ASP A 203 -3.45 8.50 13.46
N CYS A 204 -3.97 7.34 13.04
CA CYS A 204 -3.21 6.29 12.37
C CYS A 204 -3.07 6.52 10.85
N PHE A 205 -3.65 7.59 10.32
CA PHE A 205 -3.61 7.91 8.89
C PHE A 205 -2.78 9.16 8.63
N PHE A 206 -2.14 9.18 7.47
CA PHE A 206 -1.52 10.37 6.92
C PHE A 206 -2.57 11.15 6.12
N ILE A 207 -2.98 12.29 6.65
CA ILE A 207 -3.98 13.18 6.03
C ILE A 207 -3.24 14.45 5.64
N GLN A 208 -3.18 14.72 4.34
CA GLN A 208 -2.38 15.82 3.79
C GLN A 208 -2.90 17.21 4.22
N GLU A 209 -4.20 17.31 4.51
CA GLU A 209 -4.84 18.54 5.00
C GLU A 209 -4.43 18.91 6.43
N ASP A 210 -3.98 17.93 7.22
CA ASP A 210 -3.53 18.14 8.60
C ASP A 210 -2.07 18.62 8.69
N LEU A 211 -1.37 18.75 7.56
CA LEU A 211 -0.02 19.28 7.55
C LEU A 211 -0.02 20.79 7.78
N ASP A 212 0.69 21.23 8.82
CA ASP A 212 1.05 22.64 8.97
C ASP A 212 1.65 23.16 7.63
N PRO A 213 1.20 24.31 7.10
CA PRO A 213 1.71 24.88 5.86
C PRO A 213 3.26 24.98 5.81
N LYS A 214 3.92 25.18 6.97
CA LYS A 214 5.38 25.17 7.09
C LYS A 214 5.98 23.76 6.94
N VAL A 215 5.29 22.73 7.39
CA VAL A 215 5.69 21.34 7.22
C VAL A 215 5.46 20.91 5.78
N LYS A 216 4.35 21.31 5.17
CA LYS A 216 4.06 21.10 3.76
C LYS A 216 5.14 21.70 2.86
N ALA A 217 5.52 22.96 3.10
CA ALA A 217 6.59 23.62 2.36
C ALA A 217 7.96 22.96 2.58
N ARG A 218 8.24 22.39 3.76
CA ARG A 218 9.47 21.64 4.02
C ARG A 218 9.47 20.28 3.33
N VAL A 219 8.34 19.60 3.31
CA VAL A 219 8.17 18.32 2.57
C VAL A 219 8.39 18.59 1.08
N ASP A 220 7.76 19.61 0.51
CA ASP A 220 7.92 20.00 -0.89
C ASP A 220 9.38 20.38 -1.23
N ASN A 221 10.09 21.05 -0.33
CA ASN A 221 11.50 21.44 -0.50
C ASN A 221 12.49 20.28 -0.20
N TYR A 222 12.10 19.29 0.60
CA TYR A 222 12.97 18.16 0.93
C TYR A 222 12.96 17.10 -0.17
N PHE A 223 11.93 17.10 -1.02
CA PHE A 223 11.71 16.16 -2.11
C PHE A 223 11.90 16.80 -3.52
N SER A 224 12.17 18.10 -3.61
CA SER A 224 12.60 18.80 -4.83
C SER A 224 14.13 18.72 -5.01
#